data_f40469e43f955684d8e0dac8e3992c14
#
_entry.id   f40469e43f955684d8e0dac8e3992c14
#
_cell.length_a   1.000
_cell.length_b   1.000
_cell.length_c   1.000
_cell.angle_alpha   90.00
_cell.angle_beta   90.00
_cell.angle_gamma   90.00
#
_symmetry.space_group_name_H-M   'P 1'
#
loop_
_entity.id
_entity.type
_entity.pdbx_description
1 polymer ?
#
loop_
_entity_poly.entity_id
_entity_poly.type
_entity_poly.pdbx_seq_one_letter_code
_entity_poly.pdbx_strand_id
1 'polypeptide(L)'
;DVWNLTSSQAESNYGYQQRWGGNPTAATPSQYNVEHRLLAVLDYSKAFFGDNETRFSLIFNRQSGEPYSVTINTRRGLGSLAYGGYDLAYVPTSVNDSVVEFSSPEVAAAVMAHVDGSDLSRFKGSYAPRNAFTSPWITRMDIRITQEINLPEFASAIGENKALIYWDILNVGNLLDDDNGIVRDFR
;
A
#
# COMPACT_ATOMS: atom_id res chain seq x y z
N ASP A 1 -0.34 16.39 0.27
CA ASP A 1 0.07 15.62 -0.94
C ASP A 1 1.58 15.58 -1.02
N VAL A 2 2.14 14.38 -1.18
CA VAL A 2 3.58 14.17 -1.37
C VAL A 2 3.87 14.01 -2.85
N TRP A 3 4.64 14.92 -3.41
CA TRP A 3 5.04 14.91 -4.80
C TRP A 3 6.41 14.25 -4.98
N ASN A 4 6.51 13.28 -5.89
CA ASN A 4 7.71 12.47 -6.08
C ASN A 4 8.53 12.96 -7.27
N LEU A 5 9.23 14.06 -7.11
CA LEU A 5 10.31 14.50 -8.00
C LEU A 5 11.49 14.93 -7.14
N THR A 6 12.28 13.99 -6.66
CA THR A 6 13.56 14.29 -6.02
C THR A 6 14.68 14.31 -7.06
N SER A 7 15.70 15.14 -6.85
CA SER A 7 16.86 15.21 -7.74
C SER A 7 17.57 13.87 -7.91
N SER A 8 17.65 13.07 -6.83
CA SER A 8 18.26 11.74 -6.88
C SER A 8 17.47 10.75 -7.75
N GLN A 9 16.14 10.87 -7.78
CA GLN A 9 15.31 10.05 -8.67
C GLN A 9 15.38 10.53 -10.12
N ALA A 10 15.56 11.82 -10.34
CA ALA A 10 15.76 12.36 -11.68
C ALA A 10 17.09 11.87 -12.29
N GLU A 11 18.15 11.76 -11.49
CA GLU A 11 19.48 11.38 -11.96
C GLU A 11 19.67 9.84 -12.02
N SER A 12 19.37 9.10 -10.96
CA SER A 12 19.70 7.68 -10.87
C SER A 12 18.63 6.74 -11.41
N ASN A 13 17.36 7.15 -11.38
CA ASN A 13 16.23 6.31 -11.81
C ASN A 13 15.51 6.85 -13.06
N TYR A 14 16.12 7.76 -13.77
CA TYR A 14 15.51 8.34 -14.97
C TYR A 14 15.04 7.28 -15.98
N GLY A 15 15.80 6.20 -16.17
CA GLY A 15 15.46 5.07 -17.04
C GLY A 15 14.29 4.21 -16.56
N TYR A 16 14.00 4.21 -15.26
CA TYR A 16 12.99 3.34 -14.64
C TYR A 16 11.68 4.04 -14.27
N GLN A 17 11.59 5.35 -14.52
CA GLN A 17 10.36 6.09 -14.23
C GLN A 17 9.27 5.77 -15.26
N GLN A 18 8.10 5.49 -14.76
CA GLN A 18 6.89 5.33 -15.57
C GLN A 18 6.56 6.67 -16.25
N ARG A 19 6.46 6.69 -17.56
CA ARG A 19 6.34 7.92 -18.31
C ARG A 19 5.73 7.69 -19.69
N TRP A 20 5.30 8.76 -20.32
CA TRP A 20 4.97 8.80 -21.74
C TRP A 20 6.04 9.60 -22.49
N GLY A 21 6.48 9.08 -23.63
CA GLY A 21 7.39 9.80 -24.53
C GLY A 21 8.78 10.12 -23.98
N GLY A 22 9.25 9.38 -22.97
CA GLY A 22 10.62 9.51 -22.48
C GLY A 22 10.89 10.67 -21.53
N ASN A 23 9.92 11.55 -21.24
CA ASN A 23 10.11 12.68 -20.33
C ASN A 23 8.92 12.82 -19.34
N PRO A 24 9.15 12.89 -18.03
CA PRO A 24 8.08 13.13 -17.07
C PRO A 24 7.56 14.57 -17.28
N THR A 25 6.34 14.69 -17.78
CA THR A 25 5.76 15.98 -18.19
C THR A 25 4.93 16.65 -17.10
N ALA A 26 4.55 15.93 -16.05
CA ALA A 26 3.71 16.48 -14.99
C ALA A 26 4.12 15.93 -13.62
N ALA A 27 3.98 16.78 -12.60
CA ALA A 27 4.04 16.36 -11.21
C ALA A 27 2.84 15.45 -10.91
N THR A 28 3.08 14.32 -10.28
CA THR A 28 2.07 13.32 -9.91
C THR A 28 2.25 12.91 -8.44
N PRO A 29 1.23 12.36 -7.78
CA PRO A 29 1.39 11.86 -6.42
C PRO A 29 2.58 10.89 -6.31
N SER A 30 3.27 10.94 -5.18
CA SER A 30 4.33 9.97 -4.88
C SER A 30 3.72 8.58 -4.69
N GLN A 31 4.44 7.54 -5.11
CA GLN A 31 4.07 6.16 -4.78
C GLN A 31 4.03 5.88 -3.27
N TYR A 32 4.71 6.69 -2.46
CA TYR A 32 4.70 6.60 -1.00
C TYR A 32 3.61 7.45 -0.35
N ASN A 33 2.72 8.06 -1.14
CA ASN A 33 1.65 8.88 -0.60
C ASN A 33 0.61 8.00 0.09
N VAL A 34 0.37 8.27 1.37
CA VAL A 34 -0.76 7.72 2.13
C VAL A 34 -1.78 8.84 2.27
N GLU A 35 -2.83 8.81 1.46
CA GLU A 35 -3.81 9.89 1.38
C GLU A 35 -4.61 10.02 2.67
N HIS A 36 -5.00 8.88 3.26
CA HIS A 36 -5.78 8.84 4.48
C HIS A 36 -5.23 7.79 5.43
N ARG A 37 -5.10 8.15 6.72
CA ARG A 37 -4.71 7.24 7.78
C ARG A 37 -5.52 7.50 9.03
N LEU A 38 -6.09 6.45 9.59
CA LEU A 38 -6.74 6.43 10.88
C LEU A 38 -5.94 5.54 11.83
N LEU A 39 -5.53 6.11 12.95
CA LEU A 39 -4.88 5.40 14.04
C LEU A 39 -5.73 5.57 15.30
N ALA A 40 -6.09 4.46 15.96
CA ALA A 40 -6.75 4.47 17.26
C ALA A 40 -6.00 3.57 18.22
N VAL A 41 -5.86 4.02 19.46
CA VAL A 41 -5.25 3.26 20.54
C VAL A 41 -6.25 3.22 21.69
N LEU A 42 -6.52 2.03 22.21
CA LEU A 42 -7.37 1.81 23.35
C LEU A 42 -6.59 1.02 24.41
N ASP A 43 -6.47 1.60 25.60
CA ASP A 43 -5.84 0.96 26.74
C ASP A 43 -6.88 0.73 27.85
N TYR A 44 -6.87 -0.46 28.43
CA TYR A 44 -7.66 -0.82 29.61
C TYR A 44 -6.77 -1.53 30.60
N SER A 45 -6.74 -1.06 31.84
CA SER A 45 -5.98 -1.72 32.88
C SER A 45 -6.83 -1.96 34.12
N LYS A 46 -6.56 -3.08 34.77
CA LYS A 46 -7.20 -3.48 36.02
C LYS A 46 -6.32 -4.45 36.80
N ALA A 47 -6.29 -4.31 38.11
CA ALA A 47 -5.68 -5.30 38.99
C ALA A 47 -6.62 -6.53 39.11
N PHE A 48 -6.27 -7.62 38.41
CA PHE A 48 -7.03 -8.88 38.46
C PHE A 48 -6.44 -9.86 39.48
N PHE A 49 -5.15 -9.74 39.77
CA PHE A 49 -4.43 -10.68 40.62
C PHE A 49 -3.78 -9.93 41.81
N GLY A 50 -4.59 -9.65 42.85
CA GLY A 50 -4.17 -8.83 43.99
C GLY A 50 -3.84 -7.41 43.54
N ASP A 51 -2.64 -6.91 43.86
CA ASP A 51 -2.17 -5.57 43.48
C ASP A 51 -1.44 -5.55 42.11
N ASN A 52 -1.43 -6.68 41.42
CA ASN A 52 -0.78 -6.79 40.12
C ASN A 52 -1.71 -6.33 39.00
N GLU A 53 -1.25 -5.33 38.23
CA GLU A 53 -2.02 -4.80 37.12
C GLU A 53 -1.93 -5.69 35.88
N THR A 54 -3.07 -5.93 35.25
CA THR A 54 -3.16 -6.48 33.90
C THR A 54 -3.62 -5.36 32.98
N ARG A 55 -2.87 -5.10 31.90
CA ARG A 55 -3.17 -4.09 30.90
C ARG A 55 -3.42 -4.73 29.54
N PHE A 56 -4.52 -4.32 28.91
CA PHE A 56 -4.87 -4.65 27.53
C PHE A 56 -4.74 -3.41 26.68
N SER A 57 -3.90 -3.48 25.64
CA SER A 57 -3.71 -2.40 24.68
C SER A 57 -4.13 -2.89 23.31
N LEU A 58 -5.03 -2.18 22.65
CA LEU A 58 -5.46 -2.40 21.28
C LEU A 58 -4.97 -1.25 20.41
N ILE A 59 -4.24 -1.56 19.36
CA ILE A 59 -3.78 -0.60 18.35
C ILE A 59 -4.48 -0.94 17.03
N PHE A 60 -5.30 -0.03 16.56
CA PHE A 60 -5.99 -0.13 15.29
C PHE A 60 -5.38 0.89 14.31
N ASN A 61 -4.94 0.40 13.15
CA ASN A 61 -4.45 1.23 12.06
C ASN A 61 -5.19 0.87 10.77
N ARG A 62 -5.79 1.88 10.15
CA ARG A 62 -6.41 1.77 8.83
C ARG A 62 -5.92 2.89 7.94
N GLN A 63 -5.40 2.54 6.76
CA GLN A 63 -4.85 3.53 5.84
C GLN A 63 -5.23 3.20 4.40
N SER A 64 -5.26 4.25 3.57
CA SER A 64 -5.38 4.07 2.12
C SER A 64 -4.19 3.28 1.60
N GLY A 65 -4.43 2.47 0.59
CA GLY A 65 -3.35 1.76 -0.09
C GLY A 65 -2.41 2.71 -0.83
N GLU A 66 -1.32 2.16 -1.32
CA GLU A 66 -0.31 2.92 -2.07
C GLU A 66 -0.81 3.26 -3.48
N PRO A 67 -0.47 4.46 -3.99
CA PRO A 67 -0.71 4.82 -5.38
C PRO A 67 0.06 3.93 -6.33
N TYR A 68 -0.58 3.55 -7.43
CA TYR A 68 0.08 2.77 -8.48
C TYR A 68 -0.28 3.27 -9.88
N SER A 69 0.53 2.85 -10.86
CA SER A 69 0.34 3.17 -12.27
C SER A 69 0.01 1.91 -13.05
N VAL A 70 -0.84 2.06 -14.06
CA VAL A 70 -1.03 0.99 -15.04
C VAL A 70 -0.04 1.21 -16.18
N THR A 71 0.78 0.21 -16.44
CA THR A 71 1.89 0.28 -17.38
C THR A 71 1.86 -0.88 -18.35
N ILE A 72 2.46 -0.65 -19.53
CA ILE A 72 2.74 -1.69 -20.51
C ILE A 72 4.22 -2.04 -20.41
N ASN A 73 4.52 -3.32 -20.22
CA ASN A 73 5.89 -3.80 -20.28
C ASN A 73 6.31 -3.94 -21.75
N THR A 74 7.01 -2.95 -22.26
CA THR A 74 7.60 -3.00 -23.58
C THR A 74 9.09 -3.26 -23.45
N ARG A 75 9.59 -4.35 -24.06
CA ARG A 75 11.04 -4.62 -24.12
C ARG A 75 11.83 -3.53 -24.84
N ARG A 76 11.14 -2.67 -25.57
CA ARG A 76 11.65 -1.47 -26.24
C ARG A 76 10.61 -0.39 -26.06
N GLY A 77 10.68 0.38 -24.99
CA GLY A 77 9.68 1.41 -24.70
C GLY A 77 9.26 2.22 -25.93
N LEU A 78 8.00 2.53 -26.05
CA LEU A 78 7.44 3.43 -27.07
C LEU A 78 8.03 4.84 -26.88
N GLY A 79 9.27 5.03 -27.31
CA GLY A 79 10.01 6.31 -27.14
C GLY A 79 11.09 6.28 -26.06
N SER A 80 11.36 5.16 -25.44
CA SER A 80 12.49 4.99 -24.53
C SER A 80 13.75 4.60 -25.28
N LEU A 81 14.75 5.44 -25.19
CA LEU A 81 16.00 5.36 -25.92
C LEU A 81 16.97 4.28 -25.41
N ALA A 82 16.65 3.23 -24.75
CA ALA A 82 17.69 2.23 -24.50
C ALA A 82 17.40 1.09 -23.51
N TYR A 83 16.54 1.23 -22.54
CA TYR A 83 16.39 0.20 -21.51
C TYR A 83 14.91 -0.11 -21.33
N GLY A 84 14.52 -1.38 -21.43
CA GLY A 84 13.16 -1.86 -21.27
C GLY A 84 12.47 -1.15 -20.10
N GLY A 85 11.56 -0.25 -20.42
CA GLY A 85 10.86 0.60 -19.46
C GLY A 85 9.41 0.19 -19.36
N TYR A 86 8.79 0.56 -18.27
CA TYR A 86 7.35 0.48 -18.09
C TYR A 86 6.75 1.79 -18.57
N ASP A 87 6.18 1.81 -19.79
CA ASP A 87 5.47 2.96 -20.30
C ASP A 87 4.05 2.98 -19.75
N LEU A 88 3.52 4.18 -19.49
CA LEU A 88 2.15 4.35 -19.06
C LEU A 88 1.20 3.78 -20.11
N ALA A 89 0.17 3.06 -19.67
CA ALA A 89 -0.79 2.43 -20.55
C ALA A 89 -1.69 3.46 -21.24
N TYR A 90 -1.77 3.40 -22.55
CA TYR A 90 -2.83 4.05 -23.29
C TYR A 90 -4.13 3.27 -23.12
N VAL A 91 -5.21 3.96 -22.79
CA VAL A 91 -6.53 3.36 -22.56
C VAL A 91 -7.39 3.53 -23.82
N PRO A 92 -7.68 2.44 -24.55
CA PRO A 92 -8.43 2.52 -25.80
C PRO A 92 -9.87 2.98 -25.56
N THR A 93 -10.41 3.70 -26.54
CA THR A 93 -11.81 4.15 -26.55
C THR A 93 -12.78 3.03 -26.94
N SER A 94 -12.34 2.14 -27.82
CA SER A 94 -13.14 1.03 -28.37
C SER A 94 -12.23 -0.06 -28.94
N VAL A 95 -12.82 -1.17 -29.36
CA VAL A 95 -12.12 -2.25 -30.07
C VAL A 95 -11.54 -1.82 -31.43
N ASN A 96 -11.98 -0.69 -31.98
CA ASN A 96 -11.50 -0.12 -33.24
C ASN A 96 -10.70 1.16 -33.02
N ASP A 97 -10.08 1.32 -31.86
CA ASP A 97 -9.22 2.49 -31.58
C ASP A 97 -8.03 2.52 -32.54
N SER A 98 -7.76 3.70 -33.12
CA SER A 98 -6.71 3.87 -34.11
C SER A 98 -5.28 3.85 -33.53
N VAL A 99 -5.13 3.95 -32.22
CA VAL A 99 -3.85 3.98 -31.51
C VAL A 99 -3.40 2.60 -31.09
N VAL A 100 -4.34 1.66 -30.90
CA VAL A 100 -4.07 0.31 -30.39
C VAL A 100 -4.40 -0.75 -31.44
N GLU A 101 -3.44 -1.61 -31.71
CA GLU A 101 -3.64 -2.81 -32.51
C GLU A 101 -3.76 -4.01 -31.58
N PHE A 102 -4.91 -4.71 -31.64
CA PHE A 102 -5.15 -5.91 -30.85
C PHE A 102 -4.76 -7.15 -31.67
N SER A 103 -4.18 -8.13 -30.99
CA SER A 103 -3.74 -9.38 -31.64
C SER A 103 -4.91 -10.25 -32.11
N SER A 104 -6.08 -10.13 -31.51
CA SER A 104 -7.30 -10.81 -31.95
C SER A 104 -8.54 -10.08 -31.41
N PRO A 105 -9.73 -10.33 -32.01
CA PRO A 105 -11.00 -9.76 -31.53
C PRO A 105 -11.33 -10.16 -30.08
N GLU A 106 -10.96 -11.36 -29.66
CA GLU A 106 -11.19 -11.87 -28.30
C GLU A 106 -10.36 -11.07 -27.28
N VAL A 107 -9.09 -10.77 -27.63
CA VAL A 107 -8.21 -9.92 -26.81
C VAL A 107 -8.77 -8.51 -26.74
N ALA A 108 -9.23 -7.96 -27.85
CA ALA A 108 -9.86 -6.64 -27.87
C ALA A 108 -11.06 -6.58 -26.95
N ALA A 109 -11.95 -7.57 -27.01
CA ALA A 109 -13.14 -7.65 -26.15
C ALA A 109 -12.76 -7.77 -24.67
N ALA A 110 -11.78 -8.63 -24.35
CA ALA A 110 -11.30 -8.81 -22.96
C ALA A 110 -10.69 -7.51 -22.38
N VAL A 111 -9.85 -6.83 -23.17
CA VAL A 111 -9.27 -5.53 -22.77
C VAL A 111 -10.35 -4.49 -22.54
N MET A 112 -11.31 -4.38 -23.46
CA MET A 112 -12.40 -3.41 -23.30
C MET A 112 -13.29 -3.72 -22.10
N ALA A 113 -13.60 -5.00 -21.86
CA ALA A 113 -14.34 -5.41 -20.67
C ALA A 113 -13.60 -5.03 -19.37
N HIS A 114 -12.28 -5.20 -19.35
CA HIS A 114 -11.45 -4.79 -18.21
C HIS A 114 -11.43 -3.26 -18.04
N VAL A 115 -11.25 -2.52 -19.12
CA VAL A 115 -11.29 -1.05 -19.10
C VAL A 115 -12.65 -0.55 -18.60
N ASP A 116 -13.75 -1.11 -19.11
CA ASP A 116 -15.11 -0.68 -18.74
C ASP A 116 -15.49 -1.05 -17.30
N GLY A 117 -14.95 -2.17 -16.81
CA GLY A 117 -15.17 -2.66 -15.45
C GLY A 117 -14.25 -2.05 -14.38
N SER A 118 -13.33 -1.18 -14.76
CA SER A 118 -12.32 -0.61 -13.85
C SER A 118 -12.25 0.92 -13.93
N ASP A 119 -11.47 1.51 -13.01
CA ASP A 119 -11.17 2.94 -12.98
C ASP A 119 -10.42 3.45 -14.22
N LEU A 120 -9.89 2.55 -15.06
CA LEU A 120 -9.30 2.89 -16.35
C LEU A 120 -10.28 3.59 -17.28
N SER A 121 -11.59 3.29 -17.14
CA SER A 121 -12.66 3.90 -17.95
C SER A 121 -12.65 5.42 -17.96
N ARG A 122 -12.12 6.05 -16.90
CA ARG A 122 -11.98 7.52 -16.77
C ARG A 122 -10.94 8.12 -17.74
N PHE A 123 -10.03 7.28 -18.26
CA PHE A 123 -8.91 7.72 -19.08
C PHE A 123 -9.02 7.25 -20.55
N LYS A 124 -10.19 6.79 -20.98
CA LYS A 124 -10.41 6.38 -22.39
C LYS A 124 -9.96 7.43 -23.38
N GLY A 125 -9.18 7.03 -24.38
CA GLY A 125 -8.61 7.91 -25.40
C GLY A 125 -7.35 8.67 -24.95
N SER A 126 -6.79 8.33 -23.79
CA SER A 126 -5.58 8.98 -23.26
C SER A 126 -4.69 7.98 -22.52
N TYR A 127 -3.50 8.42 -22.12
CA TYR A 127 -2.64 7.66 -21.23
C TYR A 127 -3.13 7.76 -19.79
N ALA A 128 -3.19 6.62 -19.08
CA ALA A 128 -3.44 6.61 -17.66
C ALA A 128 -2.28 7.32 -16.93
N PRO A 129 -2.56 8.36 -16.13
CA PRO A 129 -1.50 9.12 -15.48
C PRO A 129 -0.72 8.25 -14.47
N ARG A 130 0.53 8.64 -14.23
CA ARG A 130 1.36 7.99 -13.21
C ARG A 130 0.73 8.15 -11.83
N ASN A 131 0.68 7.04 -11.08
CA ASN A 131 0.14 6.99 -9.72
C ASN A 131 -1.31 7.51 -9.60
N ALA A 132 -2.11 7.29 -10.67
CA ALA A 132 -3.50 7.73 -10.73
C ALA A 132 -4.49 6.78 -10.04
N PHE A 133 -4.03 5.61 -9.67
CA PHE A 133 -4.83 4.55 -9.02
C PHE A 133 -4.32 4.32 -7.61
N THR A 134 -5.20 3.85 -6.73
CA THR A 134 -4.85 3.55 -5.34
C THR A 134 -5.20 2.11 -5.02
N SER A 135 -4.28 1.40 -4.43
CA SER A 135 -4.50 0.03 -3.94
C SER A 135 -5.59 0.00 -2.86
N PRO A 136 -6.19 -1.16 -2.57
CA PRO A 136 -7.17 -1.31 -1.51
C PRO A 136 -6.64 -0.82 -0.15
N TRP A 137 -7.57 -0.43 0.72
CA TRP A 137 -7.26 -0.04 2.07
C TRP A 137 -6.60 -1.18 2.85
N ILE A 138 -5.61 -0.82 3.68
CA ILE A 138 -4.93 -1.74 4.57
C ILE A 138 -5.48 -1.51 5.97
N THR A 139 -6.01 -2.56 6.60
CA THR A 139 -6.47 -2.53 7.98
C THR A 139 -5.61 -3.47 8.80
N ARG A 140 -5.09 -2.99 9.93
CA ARG A 140 -4.29 -3.78 10.86
C ARG A 140 -4.74 -3.52 12.28
N MET A 141 -4.81 -4.56 13.08
CA MET A 141 -5.18 -4.51 14.48
C MET A 141 -4.21 -5.37 15.29
N ASP A 142 -3.55 -4.75 16.27
CA ASP A 142 -2.58 -5.41 17.14
C ASP A 142 -3.08 -5.35 18.58
N ILE A 143 -2.90 -6.42 19.34
CA ILE A 143 -3.25 -6.49 20.75
C ILE A 143 -1.97 -6.79 21.55
N ARG A 144 -1.78 -6.04 22.63
CA ARG A 144 -0.79 -6.34 23.67
C ARG A 144 -1.50 -6.59 24.98
N ILE A 145 -1.10 -7.67 25.64
CA ILE A 145 -1.52 -7.99 27.01
C ILE A 145 -0.26 -7.90 27.87
N THR A 146 -0.29 -7.06 28.89
CA THR A 146 0.82 -6.92 29.86
C THR A 146 0.34 -7.30 31.23
N GLN A 147 1.10 -8.16 31.92
CA GLN A 147 0.85 -8.58 33.30
C GLN A 147 2.00 -8.15 34.19
N GLU A 148 1.70 -7.40 35.24
CA GLU A 148 2.63 -7.16 36.35
C GLU A 148 2.66 -8.35 37.28
N ILE A 149 3.84 -8.66 37.79
CA ILE A 149 4.06 -9.68 38.83
C ILE A 149 4.97 -9.05 39.88
N ASN A 150 4.50 -8.94 41.12
CA ASN A 150 5.32 -8.54 42.24
C ASN A 150 6.35 -9.63 42.54
N LEU A 151 7.61 -9.28 42.61
CA LEU A 151 8.67 -10.23 42.92
C LEU A 151 8.72 -10.46 44.44
N PRO A 152 9.06 -11.69 44.90
CA PRO A 152 9.21 -12.00 46.31
C PRO A 152 10.27 -11.12 46.98
N GLU A 153 10.15 -10.88 48.31
CA GLU A 153 11.03 -10.02 49.10
C GLU A 153 12.51 -10.40 48.98
N PHE A 154 12.87 -11.69 48.81
CA PHE A 154 14.25 -12.10 48.64
C PHE A 154 14.88 -11.57 47.33
N ALA A 155 14.07 -11.27 46.32
CA ALA A 155 14.53 -10.65 45.07
C ALA A 155 14.51 -9.11 45.13
N SER A 156 14.00 -8.54 46.24
CA SER A 156 13.82 -7.09 46.45
C SER A 156 14.94 -6.43 47.25
N ALA A 157 16.15 -7.01 47.26
CA ALA A 157 17.32 -6.42 47.96
C ALA A 157 17.64 -4.97 47.55
N ILE A 158 16.99 -4.45 46.50
CA ILE A 158 17.20 -3.11 45.93
C ILE A 158 15.88 -2.27 45.91
N GLY A 159 14.86 -2.68 46.65
CA GLY A 159 13.52 -2.03 46.68
C GLY A 159 12.38 -2.91 46.15
N GLU A 160 11.20 -2.34 46.05
CA GLU A 160 10.05 -3.02 45.44
C GLU A 160 10.29 -3.23 43.95
N ASN A 161 10.47 -4.48 43.54
CA ASN A 161 10.72 -4.85 42.16
C ASN A 161 9.48 -5.58 41.58
N LYS A 162 9.12 -5.20 40.35
CA LYS A 162 8.05 -5.84 39.57
C LYS A 162 8.64 -6.45 38.30
N ALA A 163 8.18 -7.64 37.94
CA ALA A 163 8.40 -8.20 36.62
C ALA A 163 7.19 -7.87 35.73
N LEU A 164 7.46 -7.61 34.45
CA LEU A 164 6.44 -7.41 33.43
C LEU A 164 6.53 -8.54 32.43
N ILE A 165 5.44 -9.26 32.25
CA ILE A 165 5.29 -10.23 31.15
C ILE A 165 4.32 -9.63 30.15
N TYR A 166 4.67 -9.69 28.87
CA TYR A 166 3.78 -9.21 27.81
C TYR A 166 3.67 -10.21 26.68
N TRP A 167 2.50 -10.23 26.07
CA TRP A 167 2.18 -10.98 24.85
C TRP A 167 1.71 -10.02 23.79
N ASP A 168 2.35 -10.07 22.63
CA ASP A 168 1.96 -9.32 21.45
C ASP A 168 1.30 -10.25 20.44
N ILE A 169 0.07 -9.92 20.06
CA ILE A 169 -0.66 -10.57 18.98
C ILE A 169 -0.75 -9.55 17.86
N LEU A 170 0.07 -9.75 16.84
CA LEU A 170 0.14 -8.84 15.70
C LEU A 170 -0.88 -9.25 14.64
N ASN A 171 -1.53 -8.25 14.05
CA ASN A 171 -2.52 -8.44 12.99
C ASN A 171 -3.65 -9.40 13.40
N VAL A 172 -4.19 -9.20 14.61
CA VAL A 172 -5.25 -10.07 15.17
C VAL A 172 -6.50 -10.08 14.28
N GLY A 173 -6.72 -9.04 13.48
CA GLY A 173 -7.81 -9.00 12.50
C GLY A 173 -7.77 -10.14 11.49
N ASN A 174 -6.57 -10.65 11.18
CA ASN A 174 -6.39 -11.79 10.27
C ASN A 174 -6.89 -13.12 10.85
N LEU A 175 -7.11 -13.20 12.16
CA LEU A 175 -7.76 -14.39 12.79
C LEU A 175 -9.26 -14.40 12.53
N LEU A 176 -9.86 -13.25 12.19
CA LEU A 176 -11.30 -13.10 11.95
C LEU A 176 -11.61 -13.07 10.45
N ASP A 177 -10.69 -12.56 9.64
CA ASP A 177 -10.81 -12.40 8.20
C ASP A 177 -9.41 -12.43 7.58
N ASP A 178 -9.14 -13.46 6.78
CA ASP A 178 -7.84 -13.72 6.16
C ASP A 178 -7.37 -12.58 5.23
N ASP A 179 -8.28 -11.72 4.79
CA ASP A 179 -7.98 -10.56 3.95
C ASP A 179 -7.51 -9.32 4.74
N ASN A 180 -7.60 -9.34 6.07
CA ASN A 180 -7.15 -8.24 6.90
C ASN A 180 -5.62 -8.16 6.96
N GLY A 181 -5.09 -6.95 6.70
CA GLY A 181 -3.65 -6.68 6.76
C GLY A 181 -2.85 -7.19 5.57
N ILE A 182 -3.50 -7.75 4.55
CA ILE A 182 -2.84 -8.13 3.31
C ILE A 182 -2.63 -6.88 2.44
N VAL A 183 -1.37 -6.63 2.12
CA VAL A 183 -1.01 -5.63 1.11
C VAL A 183 -1.15 -6.29 -0.26
N ARG A 184 -2.16 -5.89 -1.01
CA ARG A 184 -2.36 -6.36 -2.39
C ARG A 184 -1.60 -5.44 -3.34
N ASP A 185 -0.55 -5.97 -3.94
CA ASP A 185 0.22 -5.31 -4.98
C ASP A 185 -0.27 -5.82 -6.35
N PHE A 186 -0.66 -4.89 -7.20
CA PHE A 186 -1.03 -5.19 -8.58
C PHE A 186 0.24 -5.09 -9.45
N ARG A 187 0.88 -6.23 -9.69
CA ARG A 187 2.00 -6.36 -10.61
C ARG A 187 1.55 -6.85 -11.99
#